data_5550c2d86ee6728d829d9acdc3c23e8b
#
_entry.id   5550c2d86ee6728d829d9acdc3c23e8b
#
_cell.length_a   1.000
_cell.length_b   1.000
_cell.length_c   1.000
_cell.angle_alpha   90.00
_cell.angle_beta   90.00
_cell.angle_gamma   90.00
#
_symmetry.space_group_name_H-M   'P 1'
#
loop_
_entity.id
_entity.type
_entity.pdbx_description
1 polymer ?
#
loop_
_entity_poly.entity_id
_entity_poly.type
_entity_poly.pdbx_seq_one_letter_code
_entity_poly.pdbx_strand_id
1 'polypeptide(L)'
;MTGRLHLRRRPLLVALASLGFGPASAGPRRFRVALANLDETPGTTLEGLGFTGAELRLSFELAARTLPLDMLYFDNAGDPARAIANAEAAIAARVDLLIEYNADADANAEIARRLATAGIPALALVDPLPGACLYGPDNLAAGRIAGRALGAFARDNWPDEDVLGVIIGDLSANGPAISERVAGITEGVHATLPGLRFALLDTGGQSVRADGLLTKFLQVERGRRLLIATLDDLSAVYARNAIDMNRRQSDCVIVSQGLDRNIHGGVSEKKEIDPNNRGSVVLGSVAYFMDRYGYDVLPLAMRLLAGETVPPRTVTRHVLVTATNVFREYPPFDMN
;
A
#
# COMPACT_ATOMS: atom_id res chain seq x y z
N MET A 1 87.34 54.20 -34.27
CA MET A 1 85.94 54.48 -34.47
C MET A 1 85.08 53.53 -33.69
N THR A 2 84.62 53.96 -32.53
CA THR A 2 84.00 53.16 -31.52
C THR A 2 82.49 53.37 -31.55
N GLY A 3 81.76 52.33 -31.93
CA GLY A 3 80.29 52.38 -31.92
C GLY A 3 79.77 51.70 -30.62
N ARG A 4 79.15 52.49 -29.76
CA ARG A 4 78.49 52.02 -28.54
C ARG A 4 77.09 51.53 -28.86
N LEU A 5 76.76 50.20 -28.56
CA LEU A 5 75.44 49.66 -28.59
C LEU A 5 74.69 49.98 -27.25
N HIS A 6 73.61 50.71 -27.38
CA HIS A 6 72.68 50.91 -26.27
C HIS A 6 71.70 49.76 -26.18
N LEU A 7 71.81 48.94 -25.16
CA LEU A 7 70.78 47.94 -24.77
C LEU A 7 69.66 48.66 -24.03
N ARG A 8 68.47 48.69 -24.65
CA ARG A 8 67.22 49.10 -24.00
C ARG A 8 66.69 47.93 -23.17
N ARG A 9 66.61 48.09 -21.84
CA ARG A 9 65.93 47.18 -20.92
C ARG A 9 64.43 47.37 -21.13
N ARG A 10 63.71 46.28 -21.56
CA ARG A 10 62.25 46.17 -21.51
C ARG A 10 61.87 45.70 -20.14
N PRO A 11 60.82 46.26 -19.42
CA PRO A 11 60.29 45.73 -18.18
C PRO A 11 59.42 44.54 -18.52
N LEU A 12 59.65 43.41 -17.84
CA LEU A 12 58.82 42.26 -17.85
C LEU A 12 57.54 42.56 -16.98
N LEU A 13 56.38 42.74 -17.61
CA LEU A 13 55.10 42.74 -16.93
C LEU A 13 54.78 41.34 -16.59
N VAL A 14 54.87 41.01 -15.29
CA VAL A 14 54.32 39.76 -14.72
C VAL A 14 52.81 39.94 -14.61
N ALA A 15 52.05 39.32 -15.52
CA ALA A 15 50.61 39.20 -15.40
C ALA A 15 50.29 38.14 -14.31
N LEU A 16 49.85 38.59 -13.13
CA LEU A 16 49.19 37.72 -12.16
C LEU A 16 47.88 37.26 -12.78
N ALA A 17 47.83 35.97 -13.22
CA ALA A 17 46.60 35.31 -13.53
C ALA A 17 45.84 35.08 -12.21
N SER A 18 44.79 35.87 -11.96
CA SER A 18 43.81 35.62 -10.92
C SER A 18 43.08 34.32 -11.28
N LEU A 19 43.42 33.22 -10.63
CA LEU A 19 42.62 32.01 -10.61
C LEU A 19 41.28 32.36 -9.95
N GLY A 20 40.29 32.71 -10.79
CA GLY A 20 38.90 32.81 -10.35
C GLY A 20 38.45 31.45 -9.84
N PHE A 21 38.26 31.33 -8.52
CA PHE A 21 37.46 30.26 -7.97
C PHE A 21 36.05 30.43 -8.55
N GLY A 22 35.69 29.63 -9.55
CA GLY A 22 34.33 29.50 -10.01
C GLY A 22 33.45 29.11 -8.81
N PRO A 23 32.17 29.52 -8.77
CA PRO A 23 31.29 29.10 -7.69
C PRO A 23 31.35 27.59 -7.62
N ALA A 24 31.61 27.05 -6.40
CA ALA A 24 31.54 25.65 -6.13
C ALA A 24 30.18 25.17 -6.64
N SER A 25 30.16 24.20 -7.55
CA SER A 25 28.94 23.59 -8.05
C SER A 25 28.21 23.07 -6.81
N ALA A 26 27.15 23.75 -6.39
CA ALA A 26 26.27 23.25 -5.34
C ALA A 26 25.80 21.89 -5.81
N GLY A 27 26.04 20.87 -5.01
CA GLY A 27 25.52 19.53 -5.29
C GLY A 27 24.01 19.58 -5.54
N PRO A 28 23.42 18.57 -6.17
CA PRO A 28 21.99 18.56 -6.45
C PRO A 28 21.21 18.88 -5.18
N ARG A 29 20.28 19.84 -5.26
CA ARG A 29 19.43 20.24 -4.12
C ARG A 29 18.74 18.99 -3.58
N ARG A 30 18.89 18.72 -2.30
CA ARG A 30 18.10 17.69 -1.60
C ARG A 30 16.85 18.35 -1.04
N PHE A 31 15.73 17.68 -1.18
CA PHE A 31 14.45 18.12 -0.62
C PHE A 31 14.21 17.46 0.72
N ARG A 32 13.68 18.21 1.66
CA ARG A 32 13.25 17.67 2.95
C ARG A 32 11.78 17.29 2.89
N VAL A 33 11.48 15.99 2.97
CA VAL A 33 10.11 15.46 2.90
C VAL A 33 9.76 14.80 4.22
N ALA A 34 8.57 15.07 4.74
CA ALA A 34 8.07 14.37 5.92
C ALA A 34 7.03 13.33 5.51
N LEU A 35 7.04 12.17 6.18
CA LEU A 35 5.95 11.20 6.23
C LEU A 35 5.36 11.24 7.64
N ALA A 36 4.10 11.63 7.77
CA ALA A 36 3.30 11.43 8.98
C ALA A 36 2.41 10.20 8.75
N ASN A 37 2.78 9.09 9.39
CA ASN A 37 2.16 7.78 9.21
C ASN A 37 0.98 7.62 10.18
N LEU A 38 -0.05 6.88 9.76
CA LEU A 38 -1.28 6.71 10.54
C LEU A 38 -1.03 6.13 11.93
N ASP A 39 -0.38 4.95 11.99
CA ASP A 39 -0.11 4.26 13.25
C ASP A 39 1.03 3.25 13.07
N GLU A 40 2.09 3.40 13.86
CA GLU A 40 3.23 2.47 13.91
C GLU A 40 3.24 1.61 15.17
N THR A 41 2.14 1.59 15.93
CA THR A 41 2.01 0.76 17.14
C THR A 41 2.16 -0.72 16.79
N PRO A 42 3.04 -1.48 17.46
CA PRO A 42 3.22 -2.89 17.20
C PRO A 42 1.93 -3.69 17.30
N GLY A 43 1.62 -4.46 16.27
CA GLY A 43 0.41 -5.29 16.18
C GLY A 43 -0.81 -4.59 15.60
N THR A 44 -0.77 -3.28 15.39
CA THR A 44 -1.81 -2.55 14.65
C THR A 44 -1.59 -2.71 13.16
N THR A 45 -2.66 -3.02 12.43
CA THR A 45 -2.64 -3.15 10.97
C THR A 45 -3.38 -2.00 10.31
N LEU A 46 -2.90 -1.62 9.12
CA LEU A 46 -3.48 -0.55 8.32
C LEU A 46 -4.62 -1.10 7.47
N GLU A 47 -5.72 -0.36 7.35
CA GLU A 47 -6.88 -0.68 6.49
C GLU A 47 -7.50 -2.06 6.72
N GLY A 48 -7.18 -2.74 7.83
CA GLY A 48 -7.58 -4.11 8.08
C GLY A 48 -7.03 -5.12 7.07
N LEU A 49 -5.86 -4.84 6.47
CA LEU A 49 -5.26 -5.64 5.39
C LEU A 49 -4.05 -6.47 5.81
N GLY A 50 -3.65 -6.41 7.08
CA GLY A 50 -2.51 -7.14 7.61
C GLY A 50 -1.16 -6.42 7.51
N PHE A 51 -1.04 -5.33 6.76
CA PHE A 51 0.16 -4.49 6.73
C PHE A 51 0.24 -3.60 7.95
N THR A 52 1.44 -3.43 8.49
CA THR A 52 1.73 -2.54 9.62
C THR A 52 2.25 -1.18 9.17
N GLY A 53 2.11 -0.15 10.02
CA GLY A 53 2.73 1.14 9.75
C GLY A 53 4.24 1.07 9.64
N ALA A 54 4.89 0.16 10.36
CA ALA A 54 6.33 -0.06 10.25
C ALA A 54 6.75 -0.58 8.86
N GLU A 55 5.96 -1.47 8.25
CA GLU A 55 6.21 -1.97 6.88
C GLU A 55 5.99 -0.86 5.84
N LEU A 56 4.92 -0.06 6.00
CA LEU A 56 4.70 1.12 5.19
C LEU A 56 5.89 2.08 5.27
N ARG A 57 6.31 2.46 6.47
CA ARG A 57 7.48 3.33 6.69
C ARG A 57 8.74 2.77 6.06
N LEU A 58 9.03 1.49 6.26
CA LEU A 58 10.21 0.84 5.68
C LEU A 58 10.23 0.99 4.16
N SER A 59 9.08 0.90 3.48
CA SER A 59 9.02 1.10 2.03
C SER A 59 9.47 2.50 1.62
N PHE A 60 9.13 3.54 2.40
CA PHE A 60 9.59 4.91 2.18
C PHE A 60 11.10 5.07 2.47
N GLU A 61 11.59 4.46 3.55
CA GLU A 61 13.02 4.47 3.88
C GLU A 61 13.87 3.85 2.77
N LEU A 62 13.41 2.73 2.22
CA LEU A 62 14.12 2.04 1.14
C LEU A 62 14.05 2.82 -0.18
N ALA A 63 12.88 3.30 -0.57
CA ALA A 63 12.68 4.05 -1.79
C ALA A 63 13.45 5.39 -1.79
N ALA A 64 13.52 6.07 -0.64
CA ALA A 64 14.22 7.33 -0.50
C ALA A 64 15.74 7.23 -0.74
N ARG A 65 16.35 6.05 -0.54
CA ARG A 65 17.81 5.87 -0.71
C ARG A 65 18.32 6.21 -2.10
N THR A 66 17.46 6.10 -3.11
CA THR A 66 17.81 6.34 -4.51
C THR A 66 17.43 7.74 -5.00
N LEU A 67 16.84 8.57 -4.14
CA LEU A 67 16.31 9.89 -4.46
C LEU A 67 17.07 10.99 -3.70
N PRO A 68 17.13 12.22 -4.22
CA PRO A 68 17.75 13.35 -3.54
C PRO A 68 16.83 13.90 -2.43
N LEU A 69 16.44 13.04 -1.47
CA LEU A 69 15.52 13.34 -0.38
C LEU A 69 16.20 13.20 0.98
N ASP A 70 15.82 14.06 1.92
CA ASP A 70 16.07 13.92 3.35
C ASP A 70 14.71 13.70 4.02
N MET A 71 14.46 12.46 4.46
CA MET A 71 13.17 12.07 5.03
C MET A 71 13.09 12.35 6.53
N LEU A 72 11.96 12.88 6.97
CA LEU A 72 11.53 12.95 8.37
C LEU A 72 10.33 12.02 8.54
N TYR A 73 10.27 11.35 9.68
CA TYR A 73 9.19 10.40 9.97
C TYR A 73 8.48 10.77 11.26
N PHE A 74 7.16 10.79 11.20
CA PHE A 74 6.26 11.01 12.33
C PHE A 74 5.25 9.87 12.40
N ASP A 75 4.89 9.47 13.60
CA ASP A 75 3.86 8.50 13.87
C ASP A 75 2.67 9.21 14.52
N ASN A 76 1.50 9.17 13.88
CA ASN A 76 0.27 9.76 14.38
C ASN A 76 -0.38 8.90 15.49
N ALA A 77 0.02 7.63 15.60
CA ALA A 77 -0.50 6.65 16.57
C ALA A 77 -2.04 6.56 16.60
N GLY A 78 -2.68 6.73 15.43
CA GLY A 78 -4.14 6.74 15.32
C GLY A 78 -4.83 7.91 16.04
N ASP A 79 -4.08 8.93 16.49
CA ASP A 79 -4.60 10.08 17.27
C ASP A 79 -4.66 11.34 16.38
N PRO A 80 -5.86 11.87 16.10
CA PRO A 80 -6.06 13.08 15.33
C PRO A 80 -5.33 14.31 15.87
N ALA A 81 -5.25 14.47 17.21
CA ALA A 81 -4.55 15.59 17.81
C ALA A 81 -3.04 15.48 17.60
N ARG A 82 -2.51 14.26 17.67
CA ARG A 82 -1.10 13.99 17.37
C ARG A 82 -0.77 14.20 15.90
N ALA A 83 -1.67 13.83 14.97
CA ALA A 83 -1.51 14.13 13.55
C ALA A 83 -1.36 15.64 13.29
N ILE A 84 -2.20 16.46 13.90
CA ILE A 84 -2.10 17.93 13.85
C ILE A 84 -0.75 18.40 14.41
N ALA A 85 -0.33 17.90 15.57
CA ALA A 85 0.95 18.27 16.19
C ALA A 85 2.16 17.86 15.34
N ASN A 86 2.11 16.68 14.68
CA ASN A 86 3.14 16.22 13.77
C ASN A 86 3.24 17.10 12.52
N ALA A 87 2.11 17.55 11.97
CA ALA A 87 2.09 18.52 10.87
C ALA A 87 2.72 19.85 11.28
N GLU A 88 2.47 20.35 12.48
CA GLU A 88 3.14 21.54 13.04
C GLU A 88 4.66 21.33 13.17
N ALA A 89 5.07 20.16 13.65
CA ALA A 89 6.49 19.82 13.76
C ALA A 89 7.17 19.76 12.38
N ALA A 90 6.49 19.23 11.36
CA ALA A 90 6.96 19.23 9.98
C ALA A 90 7.12 20.66 9.43
N ILE A 91 6.14 21.54 9.68
CA ILE A 91 6.22 22.97 9.32
C ILE A 91 7.40 23.66 10.04
N ALA A 92 7.58 23.44 11.33
CA ALA A 92 8.69 23.98 12.11
C ALA A 92 10.05 23.47 11.59
N ALA A 93 10.12 22.21 11.14
CA ALA A 93 11.31 21.63 10.51
C ALA A 93 11.55 22.15 9.08
N ARG A 94 10.67 22.98 8.54
CA ARG A 94 10.75 23.56 7.19
C ARG A 94 10.88 22.49 6.12
N VAL A 95 9.96 21.53 6.13
CA VAL A 95 9.89 20.53 5.06
C VAL A 95 9.46 21.19 3.75
N ASP A 96 9.95 20.64 2.63
CA ASP A 96 9.54 21.07 1.29
C ASP A 96 8.18 20.43 0.89
N LEU A 97 7.80 19.30 1.51
CA LEU A 97 6.52 18.58 1.28
C LEU A 97 6.18 17.70 2.47
N LEU A 98 4.88 17.60 2.81
CA LEU A 98 4.34 16.64 3.77
C LEU A 98 3.57 15.54 3.03
N ILE A 99 3.85 14.28 3.36
CA ILE A 99 3.03 13.12 3.03
C ILE A 99 2.25 12.76 4.29
N GLU A 100 0.91 12.85 4.22
CA GLU A 100 0.03 12.66 5.38
C GLU A 100 -0.83 11.43 5.22
N TYR A 101 -0.82 10.56 6.22
CA TYR A 101 -1.75 9.45 6.37
C TYR A 101 -2.48 9.58 7.70
N ASN A 102 -3.71 10.03 7.65
CA ASN A 102 -4.59 10.20 8.81
C ASN A 102 -6.05 10.05 8.37
N ALA A 103 -6.80 9.22 9.11
CA ALA A 103 -8.17 8.86 8.76
C ALA A 103 -9.23 9.88 9.25
N ASP A 104 -8.87 10.81 10.15
CA ASP A 104 -9.80 11.78 10.69
C ASP A 104 -9.97 12.99 9.78
N ALA A 105 -11.17 13.19 9.25
CA ALA A 105 -11.47 14.24 8.28
C ALA A 105 -11.33 15.65 8.84
N ASP A 106 -11.67 15.87 10.13
CA ASP A 106 -11.60 17.19 10.76
C ASP A 106 -10.13 17.56 11.01
N ALA A 107 -9.31 16.61 11.49
CA ALA A 107 -7.87 16.81 11.63
C ALA A 107 -7.22 17.07 10.27
N ASN A 108 -7.62 16.33 9.23
CA ASN A 108 -7.13 16.55 7.86
C ASN A 108 -7.47 17.96 7.34
N ALA A 109 -8.66 18.47 7.63
CA ALA A 109 -9.03 19.84 7.28
C ALA A 109 -8.14 20.88 7.99
N GLU A 110 -7.85 20.67 9.27
CA GLU A 110 -6.98 21.57 10.05
C GLU A 110 -5.52 21.48 9.57
N ILE A 111 -4.99 20.28 9.34
CA ILE A 111 -3.65 20.06 8.78
C ILE A 111 -3.51 20.78 7.43
N ALA A 112 -4.46 20.60 6.52
CA ALA A 112 -4.46 21.24 5.21
C ALA A 112 -4.43 22.77 5.31
N ARG A 113 -5.22 23.36 6.23
CA ARG A 113 -5.23 24.81 6.48
C ARG A 113 -3.88 25.34 6.95
N ARG A 114 -3.21 24.61 7.86
CA ARG A 114 -1.88 24.97 8.39
C ARG A 114 -0.80 24.89 7.31
N LEU A 115 -0.79 23.81 6.52
CA LEU A 115 0.14 23.64 5.43
C LEU A 115 -0.03 24.71 4.35
N ALA A 116 -1.29 25.04 3.99
CA ALA A 116 -1.57 26.12 3.03
C ALA A 116 -1.07 27.47 3.53
N THR A 117 -1.25 27.78 4.84
CA THR A 117 -0.72 29.01 5.45
C THR A 117 0.81 29.07 5.43
N ALA A 118 1.48 27.91 5.58
CA ALA A 118 2.94 27.79 5.53
C ALA A 118 3.48 27.69 4.09
N GLY A 119 2.63 27.56 3.07
CA GLY A 119 3.03 27.39 1.67
C GLY A 119 3.69 26.04 1.40
N ILE A 120 3.39 25.01 2.19
CA ILE A 120 3.97 23.65 2.06
C ILE A 120 2.98 22.78 1.30
N PRO A 121 3.35 22.19 0.15
CA PRO A 121 2.52 21.25 -0.57
C PRO A 121 2.39 19.94 0.21
N ALA A 122 1.28 19.22 -0.02
CA ALA A 122 1.02 17.94 0.61
C ALA A 122 0.62 16.87 -0.39
N LEU A 123 0.86 15.60 -0.03
CA LEU A 123 0.34 14.41 -0.66
C LEU A 123 -0.37 13.58 0.41
N ALA A 124 -1.61 13.21 0.15
CA ALA A 124 -2.43 12.40 1.05
C ALA A 124 -2.27 10.92 0.74
N LEU A 125 -2.21 10.09 1.76
CA LEU A 125 -2.27 8.63 1.64
C LEU A 125 -3.62 8.13 2.12
N VAL A 126 -4.25 7.28 1.32
CA VAL A 126 -5.48 6.54 1.59
C VAL A 126 -6.69 7.46 1.81
N ASP A 127 -6.64 8.33 2.80
CA ASP A 127 -7.71 9.26 3.13
C ASP A 127 -7.46 10.67 2.58
N PRO A 128 -8.49 11.40 2.14
CA PRO A 128 -8.33 12.70 1.52
C PRO A 128 -7.81 13.77 2.49
N LEU A 129 -6.86 14.57 2.02
CA LEU A 129 -6.42 15.82 2.64
C LEU A 129 -6.83 16.98 1.72
N PRO A 130 -7.63 17.97 2.15
CA PRO A 130 -8.09 19.05 1.29
C PRO A 130 -6.95 19.79 0.57
N GLY A 131 -7.04 19.89 -0.75
CA GLY A 131 -6.03 20.56 -1.59
C GLY A 131 -4.79 19.72 -1.91
N ALA A 132 -4.65 18.52 -1.37
CA ALA A 132 -3.55 17.62 -1.68
C ALA A 132 -3.92 16.62 -2.78
N CYS A 133 -2.91 16.10 -3.49
CA CYS A 133 -3.09 14.91 -4.33
C CYS A 133 -3.25 13.69 -3.43
N LEU A 134 -4.12 12.77 -3.80
CA LEU A 134 -4.39 11.53 -3.07
C LEU A 134 -3.74 10.34 -3.78
N TYR A 135 -3.00 9.52 -3.02
CA TYR A 135 -2.59 8.17 -3.41
C TYR A 135 -3.23 7.15 -2.48
N GLY A 136 -3.89 6.13 -3.04
CA GLY A 136 -4.53 5.11 -2.20
C GLY A 136 -5.23 4.02 -2.99
N PRO A 137 -5.86 3.05 -2.31
CA PRO A 137 -6.50 1.92 -2.96
C PRO A 137 -7.81 2.31 -3.66
N ASP A 138 -8.18 1.49 -4.66
CA ASP A 138 -9.53 1.41 -5.21
C ASP A 138 -10.19 0.14 -4.67
N ASN A 139 -10.85 0.26 -3.52
CA ASN A 139 -11.45 -0.86 -2.81
C ASN A 139 -12.55 -1.55 -3.64
N LEU A 140 -13.32 -0.81 -4.42
CA LEU A 140 -14.33 -1.36 -5.31
C LEU A 140 -13.70 -2.18 -6.44
N ALA A 141 -12.65 -1.66 -7.08
CA ALA A 141 -11.92 -2.38 -8.12
C ALA A 141 -11.22 -3.63 -7.57
N ALA A 142 -10.61 -3.56 -6.40
CA ALA A 142 -10.00 -4.71 -5.72
C ALA A 142 -11.05 -5.80 -5.43
N GLY A 143 -12.20 -5.42 -4.88
CA GLY A 143 -13.32 -6.33 -4.66
C GLY A 143 -13.80 -6.99 -5.96
N ARG A 144 -13.94 -6.23 -7.06
CA ARG A 144 -14.32 -6.77 -8.38
C ARG A 144 -13.30 -7.80 -8.91
N ILE A 145 -12.01 -7.61 -8.65
CA ILE A 145 -10.98 -8.59 -9.03
C ILE A 145 -11.20 -9.91 -8.28
N ALA A 146 -11.39 -9.85 -6.95
CA ALA A 146 -11.67 -11.02 -6.13
C ALA A 146 -12.95 -11.75 -6.58
N GLY A 147 -14.03 -10.99 -6.78
CA GLY A 147 -15.32 -11.53 -7.20
C GLY A 147 -15.26 -12.20 -8.58
N ARG A 148 -14.60 -11.58 -9.56
CA ARG A 148 -14.42 -12.18 -10.90
C ARG A 148 -13.61 -13.48 -10.83
N ALA A 149 -12.59 -13.54 -10.00
CA ALA A 149 -11.80 -14.75 -9.83
C ALA A 149 -12.63 -15.91 -9.25
N LEU A 150 -13.44 -15.63 -8.23
CA LEU A 150 -14.35 -16.61 -7.65
C LEU A 150 -15.42 -17.06 -8.65
N GLY A 151 -16.04 -16.14 -9.38
CA GLY A 151 -17.04 -16.46 -10.40
C GLY A 151 -16.47 -17.28 -11.54
N ALA A 152 -15.27 -16.95 -12.02
CA ALA A 152 -14.57 -17.72 -13.04
C ALA A 152 -14.23 -19.13 -12.55
N PHE A 153 -13.74 -19.25 -11.31
CA PHE A 153 -13.44 -20.56 -10.71
C PHE A 153 -14.69 -21.46 -10.66
N ALA A 154 -15.83 -20.94 -10.22
CA ALA A 154 -17.06 -21.72 -10.15
C ALA A 154 -17.54 -22.16 -11.55
N ARG A 155 -17.56 -21.25 -12.51
CA ARG A 155 -17.92 -21.57 -13.89
C ARG A 155 -17.05 -22.70 -14.47
N ASP A 156 -15.76 -22.69 -14.19
CA ASP A 156 -14.78 -23.59 -14.82
C ASP A 156 -14.66 -24.93 -14.09
N ASN A 157 -14.97 -24.99 -12.77
CA ASN A 157 -14.80 -26.17 -11.94
C ASN A 157 -16.11 -26.75 -11.39
N TRP A 158 -17.18 -25.96 -11.27
CA TRP A 158 -18.46 -26.34 -10.66
C TRP A 158 -19.68 -25.93 -11.52
N PRO A 159 -19.72 -26.26 -12.83
CA PRO A 159 -20.67 -25.67 -13.78
C PRO A 159 -22.15 -25.92 -13.44
N ASP A 160 -22.49 -27.02 -12.77
CA ASP A 160 -23.88 -27.39 -12.47
C ASP A 160 -24.12 -27.64 -10.96
N GLU A 161 -23.22 -27.13 -10.12
CA GLU A 161 -23.26 -27.35 -8.68
C GLU A 161 -24.10 -26.27 -7.96
N ASP A 162 -24.67 -26.63 -6.81
CA ASP A 162 -25.32 -25.64 -5.91
C ASP A 162 -24.25 -24.83 -5.19
N VAL A 163 -24.07 -23.58 -5.62
CA VAL A 163 -23.02 -22.68 -5.14
C VAL A 163 -23.61 -21.60 -4.24
N LEU A 164 -22.91 -21.28 -3.15
CA LEU A 164 -23.23 -20.16 -2.26
C LEU A 164 -22.00 -19.28 -2.05
N GLY A 165 -22.19 -17.97 -2.09
CA GLY A 165 -21.15 -16.99 -1.75
C GLY A 165 -21.02 -16.80 -0.23
N VAL A 166 -19.82 -16.58 0.26
CA VAL A 166 -19.54 -16.21 1.65
C VAL A 166 -18.54 -15.06 1.65
N ILE A 167 -18.82 -14.01 2.42
CA ILE A 167 -17.87 -12.91 2.66
C ILE A 167 -17.53 -12.93 4.15
N ILE A 168 -16.24 -12.99 4.47
CA ILE A 168 -15.71 -13.06 5.83
C ILE A 168 -14.73 -11.92 6.08
N GLY A 169 -14.87 -11.22 7.21
CA GLY A 169 -13.96 -10.18 7.64
C GLY A 169 -14.59 -9.20 8.61
N ASP A 170 -13.95 -8.09 8.88
CA ASP A 170 -14.51 -7.04 9.71
C ASP A 170 -15.55 -6.24 8.92
N LEU A 171 -16.80 -6.68 8.99
CA LEU A 171 -17.93 -6.05 8.32
C LEU A 171 -18.49 -4.86 9.10
N SER A 172 -18.12 -4.75 10.38
CA SER A 172 -18.54 -3.69 11.30
C SER A 172 -17.61 -2.49 11.32
N ALA A 173 -16.44 -2.57 10.66
CA ALA A 173 -15.50 -1.46 10.57
C ALA A 173 -16.14 -0.23 9.91
N ASN A 174 -15.83 0.93 10.48
CA ASN A 174 -16.34 2.20 9.98
C ASN A 174 -15.64 2.61 8.66
N GLY A 175 -16.38 3.34 7.83
CA GLY A 175 -15.86 3.93 6.60
C GLY A 175 -16.25 3.20 5.32
N PRO A 176 -15.98 3.79 4.16
CA PRO A 176 -16.41 3.27 2.86
C PRO A 176 -15.60 2.08 2.36
N ALA A 177 -14.37 1.90 2.84
CA ALA A 177 -13.44 0.89 2.30
C ALA A 177 -14.02 -0.53 2.32
N ILE A 178 -14.61 -0.95 3.44
CA ILE A 178 -15.19 -2.28 3.61
C ILE A 178 -16.44 -2.44 2.74
N SER A 179 -17.35 -1.46 2.74
CA SER A 179 -18.56 -1.50 1.93
C SER A 179 -18.24 -1.55 0.43
N GLU A 180 -17.23 -0.82 -0.02
CA GLU A 180 -16.75 -0.86 -1.41
C GLU A 180 -16.14 -2.22 -1.77
N ARG A 181 -15.34 -2.85 -0.87
CA ARG A 181 -14.82 -4.22 -1.08
C ARG A 181 -15.93 -5.22 -1.24
N VAL A 182 -16.92 -5.20 -0.33
CA VAL A 182 -18.09 -6.09 -0.36
C VAL A 182 -18.91 -5.89 -1.63
N ALA A 183 -19.20 -4.64 -2.00
CA ALA A 183 -19.91 -4.32 -3.23
C ALA A 183 -19.14 -4.82 -4.46
N GLY A 184 -17.84 -4.56 -4.52
CA GLY A 184 -16.98 -5.01 -5.62
C GLY A 184 -16.95 -6.54 -5.75
N ILE A 185 -16.82 -7.28 -4.64
CA ILE A 185 -16.87 -8.74 -4.63
C ILE A 185 -18.19 -9.23 -5.24
N THR A 186 -19.29 -8.68 -4.75
CA THR A 186 -20.64 -9.04 -5.21
C THR A 186 -20.82 -8.76 -6.70
N GLU A 187 -20.46 -7.56 -7.16
CA GLU A 187 -20.52 -7.20 -8.58
C GLU A 187 -19.62 -8.11 -9.44
N GLY A 188 -18.40 -8.39 -8.95
CA GLY A 188 -17.45 -9.24 -9.68
C GLY A 188 -17.95 -10.67 -9.86
N VAL A 189 -18.56 -11.27 -8.83
CA VAL A 189 -19.17 -12.61 -8.92
C VAL A 189 -20.41 -12.57 -9.81
N HIS A 190 -21.28 -11.58 -9.66
CA HIS A 190 -22.52 -11.45 -10.43
C HIS A 190 -22.27 -11.27 -11.94
N ALA A 191 -21.10 -10.81 -12.35
CA ALA A 191 -20.71 -10.78 -13.76
C ALA A 191 -20.68 -12.17 -14.43
N THR A 192 -20.46 -13.23 -13.63
CA THR A 192 -20.39 -14.62 -14.12
C THR A 192 -21.57 -15.47 -13.61
N LEU A 193 -21.98 -15.25 -12.36
CA LEU A 193 -23.06 -15.95 -11.67
C LEU A 193 -24.15 -14.97 -11.20
N PRO A 194 -25.02 -14.48 -12.10
CA PRO A 194 -26.02 -13.49 -11.76
C PRO A 194 -26.94 -13.99 -10.65
N GLY A 195 -27.17 -13.15 -9.63
CA GLY A 195 -28.08 -13.45 -8.53
C GLY A 195 -27.55 -14.43 -7.48
N LEU A 196 -26.27 -14.81 -7.52
CA LEU A 196 -25.66 -15.58 -6.44
C LEU A 196 -25.84 -14.86 -5.11
N ARG A 197 -26.35 -15.58 -4.08
CA ARG A 197 -26.52 -15.02 -2.74
C ARG A 197 -25.22 -15.12 -1.95
N PHE A 198 -25.04 -14.18 -1.03
CA PHE A 198 -23.91 -14.15 -0.11
C PHE A 198 -24.38 -14.26 1.35
N ALA A 199 -23.71 -15.11 2.12
CA ALA A 199 -23.72 -15.05 3.58
C ALA A 199 -22.57 -14.12 4.02
N LEU A 200 -22.85 -13.30 5.04
CA LEU A 200 -21.89 -12.36 5.61
C LEU A 200 -21.48 -12.84 6.99
N LEU A 201 -20.20 -13.10 7.22
CA LEU A 201 -19.65 -13.59 8.48
C LEU A 201 -18.73 -12.52 9.08
N ASP A 202 -19.27 -11.74 10.02
CA ASP A 202 -18.56 -10.63 10.65
C ASP A 202 -17.60 -11.10 11.73
N THR A 203 -16.32 -10.84 11.55
CA THR A 203 -15.28 -11.12 12.54
C THR A 203 -15.21 -10.09 13.66
N GLY A 204 -15.77 -8.88 13.46
CA GLY A 204 -15.71 -7.78 14.41
C GLY A 204 -14.27 -7.37 14.73
N GLY A 205 -13.43 -7.24 13.70
CA GLY A 205 -12.02 -6.86 13.82
C GLY A 205 -11.08 -7.95 14.35
N GLN A 206 -11.55 -9.17 14.55
CA GLN A 206 -10.76 -10.28 15.08
C GLN A 206 -10.71 -11.43 14.08
N SER A 207 -9.72 -11.43 13.18
CA SER A 207 -9.60 -12.40 12.08
C SER A 207 -9.62 -13.87 12.56
N VAL A 208 -9.13 -14.16 13.78
CA VAL A 208 -9.18 -15.50 14.40
C VAL A 208 -10.61 -16.05 14.51
N ARG A 209 -11.63 -15.20 14.60
CA ARG A 209 -13.04 -15.62 14.67
C ARG A 209 -13.54 -16.25 13.38
N ALA A 210 -12.85 -16.03 12.26
CA ALA A 210 -13.21 -16.59 10.96
C ALA A 210 -13.27 -18.13 11.02
N ASP A 211 -12.36 -18.79 11.75
CA ASP A 211 -12.37 -20.25 11.95
C ASP A 211 -13.70 -20.72 12.57
N GLY A 212 -14.04 -20.20 13.74
CA GLY A 212 -15.27 -20.62 14.45
C GLY A 212 -16.56 -20.25 13.71
N LEU A 213 -16.61 -19.08 13.05
CA LEU A 213 -17.74 -18.65 12.24
C LEU A 213 -17.95 -19.57 11.04
N LEU A 214 -16.88 -19.83 10.28
CA LEU A 214 -16.96 -20.68 9.11
C LEU A 214 -17.22 -22.14 9.49
N THR A 215 -16.64 -22.66 10.58
CA THR A 215 -16.92 -24.02 11.08
C THR A 215 -18.43 -24.22 11.34
N LYS A 216 -19.07 -23.26 12.02
CA LYS A 216 -20.54 -23.33 12.26
C LYS A 216 -21.31 -23.25 10.95
N PHE A 217 -20.88 -22.41 10.03
CA PHE A 217 -21.52 -22.26 8.72
C PHE A 217 -21.43 -23.54 7.88
N LEU A 218 -20.25 -24.18 7.83
CA LEU A 218 -20.03 -25.46 7.13
C LEU A 218 -20.88 -26.60 7.66
N GLN A 219 -21.22 -26.58 8.95
CA GLN A 219 -22.09 -27.59 9.58
C GLN A 219 -23.55 -27.45 9.15
N VAL A 220 -23.99 -26.23 8.82
CA VAL A 220 -25.35 -25.93 8.34
C VAL A 220 -25.46 -26.16 6.83
N GLU A 221 -24.55 -25.58 6.07
CA GLU A 221 -24.53 -25.61 4.59
C GLU A 221 -23.83 -26.87 4.05
N ARG A 222 -24.36 -28.04 4.43
CA ARG A 222 -23.83 -29.33 3.97
C ARG A 222 -24.15 -29.56 2.49
N GLY A 223 -23.17 -30.05 1.73
CA GLY A 223 -23.37 -30.45 0.33
C GLY A 223 -23.34 -29.29 -0.68
N ARG A 224 -23.18 -28.05 -0.24
CA ARG A 224 -23.01 -26.89 -1.14
C ARG A 224 -21.54 -26.60 -1.42
N ARG A 225 -21.27 -26.06 -2.60
CA ARG A 225 -19.99 -25.45 -2.97
C ARG A 225 -19.93 -24.03 -2.44
N LEU A 226 -18.81 -23.62 -1.85
CA LEU A 226 -18.67 -22.30 -1.24
C LEU A 226 -17.61 -21.46 -1.96
N LEU A 227 -18.03 -20.31 -2.49
CA LEU A 227 -17.13 -19.26 -2.97
C LEU A 227 -16.89 -18.29 -1.83
N ILE A 228 -15.70 -18.31 -1.25
CA ILE A 228 -15.36 -17.52 -0.06
C ILE A 228 -14.47 -16.37 -0.44
N ALA A 229 -14.92 -15.15 -0.18
CA ALA A 229 -14.09 -13.96 -0.22
C ALA A 229 -13.76 -13.55 1.21
N THR A 230 -12.50 -13.33 1.52
CA THR A 230 -12.10 -12.73 2.80
C THR A 230 -11.64 -11.30 2.59
N LEU A 231 -11.92 -10.42 3.56
CA LEU A 231 -11.57 -9.00 3.48
C LEU A 231 -10.12 -8.72 3.89
N ASP A 232 -9.44 -9.72 4.44
CA ASP A 232 -8.03 -9.72 4.81
C ASP A 232 -7.42 -11.13 4.70
N ASP A 233 -6.09 -11.20 4.64
CA ASP A 233 -5.37 -12.46 4.44
C ASP A 233 -5.35 -13.34 5.69
N LEU A 234 -5.33 -12.75 6.88
CA LEU A 234 -5.34 -13.52 8.12
C LEU A 234 -6.68 -14.23 8.32
N SER A 235 -7.79 -13.59 7.96
CA SER A 235 -9.11 -14.25 7.91
C SER A 235 -9.14 -15.42 6.92
N ALA A 236 -8.40 -15.34 5.79
CA ALA A 236 -8.30 -16.46 4.85
C ALA A 236 -7.55 -17.65 5.44
N VAL A 237 -6.47 -17.40 6.20
CA VAL A 237 -5.72 -18.45 6.90
C VAL A 237 -6.62 -19.18 7.91
N TYR A 238 -7.38 -18.46 8.71
CA TYR A 238 -8.33 -19.05 9.68
C TYR A 238 -9.51 -19.74 8.99
N ALA A 239 -10.03 -19.18 7.90
CA ALA A 239 -11.08 -19.82 7.10
C ALA A 239 -10.56 -21.14 6.48
N ARG A 240 -9.34 -21.17 5.96
CA ARG A 240 -8.71 -22.41 5.47
C ARG A 240 -8.60 -23.45 6.58
N ASN A 241 -8.21 -23.09 7.80
CA ASN A 241 -8.17 -24.00 8.94
C ASN A 241 -9.55 -24.64 9.21
N ALA A 242 -10.62 -23.84 9.20
CA ALA A 242 -11.98 -24.33 9.35
C ALA A 242 -12.35 -25.36 8.26
N ILE A 243 -11.99 -25.08 7.00
CA ILE A 243 -12.24 -25.98 5.86
C ILE A 243 -11.50 -27.30 6.03
N ASP A 244 -10.22 -27.26 6.42
CA ASP A 244 -9.39 -28.44 6.63
C ASP A 244 -9.92 -29.33 7.77
N MET A 245 -10.26 -28.73 8.90
CA MET A 245 -10.82 -29.43 10.06
C MET A 245 -12.17 -30.11 9.76
N ASN A 246 -12.99 -29.51 8.88
CA ASN A 246 -14.26 -30.05 8.43
C ASN A 246 -14.16 -30.94 7.18
N ARG A 247 -12.94 -31.16 6.62
CA ARG A 247 -12.67 -31.96 5.43
C ARG A 247 -13.49 -31.52 4.21
N ARG A 248 -13.59 -30.18 4.00
CA ARG A 248 -14.39 -29.57 2.93
C ARG A 248 -13.52 -28.93 1.83
N GLN A 249 -12.27 -29.41 1.67
CA GLN A 249 -11.31 -28.83 0.69
C GLN A 249 -11.80 -28.94 -0.77
N SER A 250 -12.56 -29.99 -1.10
CA SER A 250 -13.14 -30.16 -2.44
C SER A 250 -14.31 -29.23 -2.72
N ASP A 251 -14.91 -28.66 -1.68
CA ASP A 251 -16.18 -27.93 -1.75
C ASP A 251 -16.01 -26.42 -1.58
N CYS A 252 -14.81 -25.96 -1.26
CA CYS A 252 -14.56 -24.57 -0.93
C CYS A 252 -13.37 -24.01 -1.74
N VAL A 253 -13.47 -22.73 -2.10
CA VAL A 253 -12.36 -21.95 -2.65
C VAL A 253 -12.36 -20.57 -1.99
N ILE A 254 -11.17 -20.05 -1.71
CA ILE A 254 -10.97 -18.75 -1.07
C ILE A 254 -10.22 -17.82 -2.02
N VAL A 255 -10.67 -16.56 -2.12
CA VAL A 255 -9.88 -15.43 -2.60
C VAL A 255 -9.85 -14.37 -1.50
N SER A 256 -8.66 -13.95 -1.11
CA SER A 256 -8.44 -12.95 -0.06
C SER A 256 -8.05 -11.59 -0.62
N GLN A 257 -7.81 -10.62 0.28
CA GLN A 257 -7.37 -9.27 -0.04
C GLN A 257 -6.27 -8.84 0.92
N GLY A 258 -5.27 -8.13 0.39
CA GLY A 258 -4.09 -7.65 1.11
C GLY A 258 -2.82 -8.04 0.38
N LEU A 259 -2.54 -9.31 0.31
CA LEU A 259 -1.28 -9.94 -0.11
C LEU A 259 -0.17 -9.66 0.89
N ASP A 260 -0.47 -9.84 2.17
CA ASP A 260 0.49 -9.70 3.25
C ASP A 260 1.31 -10.99 3.50
N ARG A 261 2.23 -10.93 4.46
CA ARG A 261 3.09 -12.08 4.80
C ARG A 261 2.35 -13.29 5.33
N ASN A 262 1.12 -13.16 5.80
CA ASN A 262 0.34 -14.30 6.28
C ASN A 262 0.01 -15.27 5.15
N ILE A 263 -0.09 -14.79 3.92
CA ILE A 263 -0.54 -15.58 2.79
C ILE A 263 0.54 -15.87 1.76
N HIS A 264 1.41 -14.89 1.40
CA HIS A 264 2.48 -15.14 0.43
C HIS A 264 3.75 -15.73 1.05
N GLY A 265 3.91 -15.63 2.38
CA GLY A 265 5.05 -16.19 3.10
C GLY A 265 6.38 -15.51 2.84
N GLY A 266 7.43 -16.15 3.32
CA GLY A 266 8.83 -15.79 3.07
C GLY A 266 9.56 -16.90 2.32
N VAL A 267 10.86 -16.71 2.08
CA VAL A 267 11.69 -17.65 1.30
C VAL A 267 11.69 -19.07 1.86
N SER A 268 11.64 -19.23 3.18
CA SER A 268 11.70 -20.53 3.86
C SER A 268 10.35 -21.06 4.35
N GLU A 269 9.26 -20.33 4.13
CA GLU A 269 7.94 -20.69 4.64
C GLU A 269 6.98 -20.99 3.49
N LYS A 270 6.38 -22.19 3.51
CA LYS A 270 5.25 -22.51 2.63
C LYS A 270 4.00 -21.81 3.13
N LYS A 271 3.49 -20.91 2.33
CA LYS A 271 2.22 -20.23 2.59
C LYS A 271 1.17 -20.63 1.56
N GLU A 272 -0.02 -20.04 1.67
CA GLU A 272 -1.20 -20.48 0.93
C GLU A 272 -1.02 -20.36 -0.59
N ILE A 273 -0.37 -19.31 -1.08
CA ILE A 273 -0.15 -19.09 -2.51
C ILE A 273 1.28 -19.44 -2.97
N ASP A 274 2.02 -20.24 -2.18
CA ASP A 274 3.31 -20.79 -2.62
C ASP A 274 3.09 -21.81 -3.77
N PRO A 275 3.86 -21.74 -4.88
CA PRO A 275 3.75 -22.67 -5.99
C PRO A 275 3.92 -24.14 -5.60
N ASN A 276 4.57 -24.42 -4.47
CA ASN A 276 4.74 -25.76 -3.93
C ASN A 276 3.60 -26.21 -3.02
N ASN A 277 2.67 -25.33 -2.67
CA ASN A 277 1.49 -25.66 -1.84
C ASN A 277 0.30 -26.05 -2.74
N ARG A 278 0.35 -27.25 -3.30
CA ARG A 278 -0.66 -27.74 -4.26
C ARG A 278 -2.01 -28.16 -3.63
N GLY A 279 -2.13 -28.09 -2.34
CA GLY A 279 -3.32 -28.50 -1.62
C GLY A 279 -4.13 -27.35 -0.99
N SER A 280 -3.69 -26.11 -1.15
CA SER A 280 -4.40 -24.98 -0.57
C SER A 280 -5.71 -24.70 -1.30
N VAL A 281 -6.76 -24.44 -0.51
CA VAL A 281 -8.06 -23.95 -1.00
C VAL A 281 -8.02 -22.45 -1.31
N VAL A 282 -6.93 -21.78 -1.00
CA VAL A 282 -6.73 -20.36 -1.31
C VAL A 282 -6.23 -20.23 -2.75
N LEU A 283 -7.11 -19.76 -3.62
CA LEU A 283 -6.81 -19.52 -5.03
C LEU A 283 -5.81 -18.37 -5.21
N GLY A 284 -5.93 -17.34 -4.39
CA GLY A 284 -5.07 -16.16 -4.46
C GLY A 284 -5.51 -15.05 -3.51
N SER A 285 -4.73 -13.97 -3.51
CA SER A 285 -5.04 -12.72 -2.81
C SER A 285 -4.95 -11.52 -3.76
N VAL A 286 -5.85 -10.56 -3.60
CA VAL A 286 -5.79 -9.30 -4.34
C VAL A 286 -4.81 -8.37 -3.64
N ALA A 287 -3.74 -8.00 -4.34
CA ALA A 287 -2.67 -7.20 -3.80
C ALA A 287 -3.06 -5.74 -3.58
N TYR A 288 -2.62 -5.18 -2.45
CA TYR A 288 -2.70 -3.76 -2.10
C TYR A 288 -1.32 -3.08 -2.06
N PHE A 289 -0.25 -3.86 -1.97
CA PHE A 289 1.15 -3.40 -2.02
C PHE A 289 1.49 -2.25 -1.07
N MET A 290 0.89 -2.21 0.12
CA MET A 290 1.16 -1.12 1.09
C MET A 290 2.62 -1.09 1.55
N ASP A 291 3.28 -2.25 1.56
CA ASP A 291 4.72 -2.42 1.77
C ASP A 291 5.60 -1.83 0.66
N ARG A 292 5.00 -1.29 -0.40
CA ARG A 292 5.68 -0.68 -1.56
C ARG A 292 5.25 0.75 -1.84
N TYR A 293 4.38 1.32 -1.03
CA TYR A 293 3.87 2.69 -1.24
C TYR A 293 4.98 3.73 -1.39
N GLY A 294 6.09 3.59 -0.67
CA GLY A 294 7.23 4.50 -0.82
C GLY A 294 7.75 4.60 -2.25
N TYR A 295 7.78 3.48 -2.99
CA TYR A 295 8.26 3.43 -4.37
C TYR A 295 7.29 4.07 -5.37
N ASP A 296 6.01 4.11 -5.08
CA ASP A 296 5.00 4.77 -5.92
C ASP A 296 4.81 6.24 -5.56
N VAL A 297 4.85 6.56 -4.28
CA VAL A 297 4.51 7.88 -3.73
C VAL A 297 5.67 8.88 -3.83
N LEU A 298 6.91 8.45 -3.54
CA LEU A 298 8.05 9.38 -3.60
C LEU A 298 8.31 9.91 -5.01
N PRO A 299 8.15 9.17 -6.10
CA PRO A 299 8.19 9.75 -7.45
C PRO A 299 7.11 10.82 -7.68
N LEU A 300 5.89 10.64 -7.14
CA LEU A 300 4.83 11.66 -7.20
C LEU A 300 5.22 12.91 -6.40
N ALA A 301 5.77 12.72 -5.20
CA ALA A 301 6.29 13.81 -4.38
C ALA A 301 7.40 14.58 -5.09
N MET A 302 8.33 13.90 -5.77
CA MET A 302 9.38 14.54 -6.55
C MET A 302 8.83 15.40 -7.71
N ARG A 303 7.79 14.92 -8.38
CA ARG A 303 7.12 15.69 -9.43
C ARG A 303 6.44 16.95 -8.90
N LEU A 304 5.75 16.84 -7.75
CA LEU A 304 5.17 18.01 -7.06
C LEU A 304 6.26 19.04 -6.69
N LEU A 305 7.39 18.58 -6.14
CA LEU A 305 8.52 19.42 -5.77
C LEU A 305 9.21 20.07 -6.96
N ALA A 306 9.14 19.44 -8.14
CA ALA A 306 9.60 20.01 -9.40
C ALA A 306 8.59 21.00 -10.02
N GLY A 307 7.43 21.21 -9.40
CA GLY A 307 6.37 22.08 -9.92
C GLY A 307 5.57 21.46 -11.06
N GLU A 308 5.63 20.14 -11.23
CA GLU A 308 4.86 19.44 -12.25
C GLU A 308 3.41 19.20 -11.80
N THR A 309 2.51 19.12 -12.76
CA THR A 309 1.13 18.69 -12.49
C THR A 309 1.07 17.20 -12.21
N VAL A 310 0.50 16.85 -11.06
CA VAL A 310 0.21 15.48 -10.65
C VAL A 310 -1.30 15.26 -10.67
N PRO A 311 -1.80 14.07 -11.07
CA PRO A 311 -3.23 13.77 -11.00
C PRO A 311 -3.79 14.00 -9.58
N PRO A 312 -5.01 14.51 -9.44
CA PRO A 312 -5.60 14.75 -8.12
C PRO A 312 -5.79 13.45 -7.31
N ARG A 313 -5.93 12.33 -8.01
CA ARG A 313 -5.96 10.99 -7.43
C ARG A 313 -5.13 10.02 -8.27
N THR A 314 -4.28 9.27 -7.61
CA THR A 314 -3.55 8.12 -8.17
C THR A 314 -3.94 6.89 -7.37
N VAL A 315 -4.29 5.81 -8.04
CA VAL A 315 -4.74 4.58 -7.36
C VAL A 315 -3.64 3.54 -7.34
N THR A 316 -3.60 2.78 -6.26
CA THR A 316 -2.76 1.59 -6.13
C THR A 316 -3.10 0.58 -7.23
N ARG A 317 -2.10 -0.04 -7.81
CA ARG A 317 -2.30 -1.15 -8.74
C ARG A 317 -2.83 -2.36 -7.98
N HIS A 318 -4.03 -2.82 -8.32
CA HIS A 318 -4.57 -4.06 -7.79
C HIS A 318 -4.40 -5.19 -8.81
N VAL A 319 -3.97 -6.35 -8.35
CA VAL A 319 -3.80 -7.56 -9.15
C VAL A 319 -4.09 -8.78 -8.30
N LEU A 320 -4.76 -9.78 -8.87
CA LEU A 320 -4.87 -11.08 -8.22
C LEU A 320 -3.51 -11.79 -8.28
N VAL A 321 -2.95 -12.07 -7.12
CA VAL A 321 -1.74 -12.87 -7.00
C VAL A 321 -2.13 -14.29 -6.58
N THR A 322 -1.62 -15.24 -7.34
CA THR A 322 -1.85 -16.67 -7.16
C THR A 322 -0.51 -17.40 -7.12
N ALA A 323 -0.51 -18.68 -6.84
CA ALA A 323 0.69 -19.51 -6.90
C ALA A 323 1.43 -19.45 -8.27
N THR A 324 0.73 -19.08 -9.35
CA THR A 324 1.34 -19.03 -10.69
C THR A 324 2.10 -17.75 -10.98
N ASN A 325 1.83 -16.65 -10.28
CA ASN A 325 2.44 -15.34 -10.53
C ASN A 325 3.08 -14.70 -9.29
N VAL A 326 3.05 -15.36 -8.15
CA VAL A 326 3.57 -14.79 -6.88
C VAL A 326 5.03 -14.35 -7.00
N PHE A 327 5.91 -15.14 -7.63
CA PHE A 327 7.33 -14.78 -7.77
C PHE A 327 7.60 -13.69 -8.81
N ARG A 328 6.62 -13.36 -9.65
CA ARG A 328 6.69 -12.17 -10.52
C ARG A 328 6.31 -10.91 -9.77
N GLU A 329 5.29 -10.99 -8.92
CA GLU A 329 4.77 -9.85 -8.16
C GLU A 329 5.61 -9.61 -6.88
N TYR A 330 6.06 -10.69 -6.23
CA TYR A 330 6.97 -10.71 -5.09
C TYR A 330 8.15 -11.64 -5.41
N PRO A 331 9.22 -11.13 -6.06
CA PRO A 331 10.44 -11.91 -6.29
C PRO A 331 11.03 -12.44 -4.97
N PRO A 332 11.62 -13.63 -4.93
CA PRO A 332 12.11 -14.25 -3.69
C PRO A 332 13.09 -13.41 -2.87
N PHE A 333 13.84 -12.51 -3.50
CA PHE A 333 14.76 -11.60 -2.81
C PHE A 333 14.03 -10.47 -2.04
N ASP A 334 12.78 -10.19 -2.38
CA ASP A 334 11.93 -9.22 -1.67
C ASP A 334 11.14 -9.87 -0.52
N MET A 335 11.21 -11.22 -0.41
CA MET A 335 10.46 -12.00 0.58
C MET A 335 11.25 -12.23 1.89
N ASN A 336 12.40 -11.58 2.08
CA ASN A 336 13.25 -11.73 3.27
C ASN A 336 12.88 -10.76 4.38
#